data_a18c1d0f525b4e8b7e35e6e342ba5244
#
_entry.id   a18c1d0f525b4e8b7e35e6e342ba5244
#
_cell.length_a   1.000
_cell.length_b   1.000
_cell.length_c   1.000
_cell.angle_alpha   90.00
_cell.angle_beta   90.00
_cell.angle_gamma   90.00
#
_symmetry.space_group_name_H-M   'P 1'
#
loop_
_entity.id
_entity.type
_entity.pdbx_description
1 polymer ?
#
loop_
_entity_poly.entity_id
_entity_poly.type
_entity_poly.pdbx_seq_one_letter_code
_entity_poly.pdbx_strand_id
1 'polypeptide(L)'
;MSQRTALLIIDMQQGMSWPSLPQRNNPDAESAIFGLLQHWRFRKAPVVHVRHISRIPGSPFWPGQPGVDFQFALAPLPHEHVVDKSVPDAFVNTGLGQWLHQRDIGSVVVVGVSTNNSVEATVRTAGNLGFQTYVASDATFAFAKKDFAGTPRSADDVHNMSLANLHGEYATVLPAQALMRMA
;
A
#
# COMPACT_ATOMS: atom_id res chain seq x y z
N MET A 1 -16.32 21.78 -3.07
CA MET A 1 -15.50 21.21 -4.16
C MET A 1 -15.26 19.74 -3.82
N SER A 2 -15.41 18.82 -4.77
CA SER A 2 -15.06 17.42 -4.53
C SER A 2 -13.57 17.34 -4.21
N GLN A 3 -13.20 16.79 -3.05
CA GLN A 3 -11.81 16.57 -2.70
C GLN A 3 -11.18 15.56 -3.69
N ARG A 4 -9.96 15.87 -4.17
CA ARG A 4 -9.23 14.95 -5.04
C ARG A 4 -8.80 13.72 -4.25
N THR A 5 -8.89 12.56 -4.87
CA THR A 5 -8.51 11.27 -4.26
C THR A 5 -7.24 10.74 -4.92
N ALA A 6 -6.19 10.46 -4.14
CA ALA A 6 -4.98 9.82 -4.63
C ALA A 6 -5.01 8.30 -4.42
N LEU A 7 -4.42 7.54 -5.35
CA LEU A 7 -4.10 6.14 -5.17
C LEU A 7 -2.67 6.01 -4.62
N LEU A 8 -2.50 5.39 -3.45
CA LEU A 8 -1.22 5.08 -2.83
C LEU A 8 -0.93 3.58 -2.99
N ILE A 9 0.09 3.24 -3.75
CA ILE A 9 0.52 1.86 -4.01
C ILE A 9 1.75 1.58 -3.14
N ILE A 10 1.58 0.73 -2.12
CA ILE A 10 2.57 0.49 -1.07
C ILE A 10 3.41 -0.74 -1.38
N ASP A 11 4.73 -0.54 -1.49
CA ASP A 11 5.78 -1.57 -1.52
C ASP A 11 5.57 -2.69 -2.58
N MET A 12 4.91 -2.37 -3.70
CA MET A 12 4.72 -3.33 -4.81
C MET A 12 6.00 -3.47 -5.63
N GLN A 13 7.02 -4.03 -4.99
CA GLN A 13 8.37 -4.24 -5.48
C GLN A 13 8.62 -5.71 -5.86
N GLN A 14 9.61 -5.97 -6.71
CA GLN A 14 9.96 -7.32 -7.18
C GLN A 14 10.33 -8.26 -6.02
N GLY A 15 10.95 -7.74 -4.96
CA GLY A 15 11.29 -8.52 -3.76
C GLY A 15 10.09 -9.12 -3.03
N MET A 16 8.87 -8.61 -3.26
CA MET A 16 7.63 -9.17 -2.69
C MET A 16 7.14 -10.44 -3.39
N SER A 17 7.77 -10.85 -4.49
CA SER A 17 7.48 -12.09 -5.21
C SER A 17 8.58 -13.16 -5.04
N TRP A 18 9.51 -12.98 -4.09
CA TRP A 18 10.60 -13.93 -3.91
C TRP A 18 10.10 -15.25 -3.31
N PRO A 19 10.62 -16.40 -3.80
CA PRO A 19 10.16 -17.74 -3.36
C PRO A 19 10.38 -18.05 -1.88
N SER A 20 11.28 -17.29 -1.22
CA SER A 20 11.58 -17.45 0.22
C SER A 20 10.54 -16.82 1.14
N LEU A 21 9.61 -16.03 0.60
CA LEU A 21 8.53 -15.44 1.39
C LEU A 21 7.51 -16.49 1.83
N PRO A 22 6.91 -16.35 3.02
CA PRO A 22 5.83 -17.24 3.46
C PRO A 22 4.63 -17.22 2.52
N GLN A 23 3.73 -18.18 2.69
CA GLN A 23 2.46 -18.20 1.97
C GLN A 23 1.68 -16.90 2.24
N ARG A 24 1.14 -16.32 1.17
CA ARG A 24 0.30 -15.11 1.23
C ARG A 24 -1.17 -15.43 0.95
N ASN A 25 -2.03 -14.50 1.31
CA ASN A 25 -3.42 -14.48 0.86
C ASN A 25 -3.58 -13.61 -0.41
N ASN A 26 -4.81 -13.44 -0.88
CA ASN A 26 -5.18 -12.61 -2.03
C ASN A 26 -4.24 -12.82 -3.23
N PRO A 27 -4.22 -14.01 -3.85
CA PRO A 27 -3.31 -14.31 -4.96
C PRO A 27 -3.51 -13.37 -6.17
N ASP A 28 -4.69 -12.78 -6.32
CA ASP A 28 -5.04 -11.86 -7.41
C ASP A 28 -4.88 -10.37 -7.06
N ALA A 29 -4.25 -10.06 -5.93
CA ALA A 29 -4.10 -8.66 -5.47
C ALA A 29 -3.40 -7.75 -6.49
N GLU A 30 -2.36 -8.25 -7.19
CA GLU A 30 -1.69 -7.49 -8.25
C GLU A 30 -2.64 -7.12 -9.39
N SER A 31 -3.54 -8.02 -9.76
CA SER A 31 -4.54 -7.76 -10.80
C SER A 31 -5.54 -6.69 -10.34
N ALA A 32 -5.98 -6.74 -9.09
CA ALA A 32 -6.86 -5.74 -8.50
C ALA A 32 -6.17 -4.37 -8.40
N ILE A 33 -4.90 -4.32 -7.97
CA ILE A 33 -4.07 -3.09 -7.94
C ILE A 33 -3.92 -2.54 -9.36
N PHE A 34 -3.61 -3.38 -10.34
CA PHE A 34 -3.48 -2.96 -11.73
C PHE A 34 -4.77 -2.35 -12.28
N GLY A 35 -5.93 -2.96 -11.97
CA GLY A 35 -7.23 -2.41 -12.35
C GLY A 35 -7.48 -1.01 -11.78
N LEU A 36 -7.20 -0.81 -10.48
CA LEU A 36 -7.28 0.51 -9.84
C LEU A 36 -6.29 1.50 -10.46
N LEU A 37 -5.04 1.11 -10.66
CA LEU A 37 -4.00 1.95 -11.27
C LEU A 37 -4.41 2.43 -12.67
N GLN A 38 -4.90 1.52 -13.53
CA GLN A 38 -5.37 1.90 -14.86
C GLN A 38 -6.58 2.84 -14.80
N HIS A 39 -7.49 2.62 -13.85
CA HIS A 39 -8.63 3.51 -13.65
C HIS A 39 -8.19 4.92 -13.24
N TRP A 40 -7.28 5.07 -12.25
CA TRP A 40 -6.73 6.37 -11.83
C TRP A 40 -5.99 7.06 -12.98
N ARG A 41 -5.18 6.32 -13.74
CA ARG A 41 -4.49 6.83 -14.94
C ARG A 41 -5.45 7.35 -16.00
N PHE A 42 -6.50 6.58 -16.30
CA PHE A 42 -7.54 6.98 -17.25
C PHE A 42 -8.24 8.27 -16.80
N ARG A 43 -8.52 8.40 -15.51
CA ARG A 43 -9.13 9.59 -14.90
C ARG A 43 -8.13 10.75 -14.71
N LYS A 44 -6.86 10.56 -15.01
CA LYS A 44 -5.78 11.52 -14.73
C LYS A 44 -5.75 11.95 -13.25
N ALA A 45 -6.16 11.05 -12.37
CA ALA A 45 -6.16 11.23 -10.93
C ALA A 45 -4.76 10.99 -10.35
N PRO A 46 -4.42 11.58 -9.18
CA PRO A 46 -3.10 11.44 -8.61
C PRO A 46 -2.76 10.00 -8.23
N VAL A 47 -1.56 9.53 -8.60
CA VAL A 47 -1.00 8.24 -8.21
C VAL A 47 0.32 8.47 -7.50
N VAL A 48 0.51 7.75 -6.39
CA VAL A 48 1.75 7.73 -5.61
C VAL A 48 2.23 6.28 -5.49
N HIS A 49 3.46 6.04 -5.91
CA HIS A 49 4.13 4.76 -5.72
C HIS A 49 5.08 4.87 -4.54
N VAL A 50 4.89 4.03 -3.54
CA VAL A 50 5.74 3.98 -2.35
C VAL A 50 6.66 2.79 -2.44
N ARG A 51 7.96 3.01 -2.21
CA ARG A 51 9.00 1.99 -2.28
C ARG A 51 9.76 1.91 -0.97
N HIS A 52 9.90 0.70 -0.44
CA HIS A 52 10.72 0.46 0.75
C HIS A 52 12.19 0.30 0.36
N ILE A 53 13.05 1.08 0.97
CA ILE A 53 14.52 0.96 0.88
C ILE A 53 15.03 0.46 2.23
N SER A 54 15.42 -0.79 2.28
CA SER A 54 15.87 -1.44 3.52
C SER A 54 17.20 -0.90 4.00
N ARG A 55 17.35 -0.80 5.32
CA ARG A 55 18.63 -0.52 6.00
C ARG A 55 19.30 -1.79 6.53
N ILE A 56 18.72 -2.97 6.26
CA ILE A 56 19.21 -4.26 6.73
C ILE A 56 19.98 -4.93 5.60
N PRO A 57 21.29 -5.17 5.74
CA PRO A 57 22.06 -5.92 4.75
C PRO A 57 21.45 -7.31 4.51
N GLY A 58 21.42 -7.75 3.25
CA GLY A 58 20.82 -9.03 2.87
C GLY A 58 19.30 -9.03 2.69
N SER A 59 18.63 -7.94 3.02
CA SER A 59 17.20 -7.76 2.68
C SER A 59 17.02 -7.73 1.16
N PRO A 60 15.94 -8.33 0.60
CA PRO A 60 15.60 -8.17 -0.81
C PRO A 60 15.41 -6.70 -1.23
N PHE A 61 15.13 -5.81 -0.28
CA PHE A 61 14.96 -4.37 -0.47
C PHE A 61 16.20 -3.55 -0.15
N TRP A 62 17.38 -4.20 -0.01
CA TRP A 62 18.65 -3.50 0.14
C TRP A 62 19.00 -2.75 -1.16
N PRO A 63 19.51 -1.51 -1.10
CA PRO A 63 19.89 -0.74 -2.29
C PRO A 63 20.78 -1.49 -3.26
N GLY A 64 20.53 -1.35 -4.56
CA GLY A 64 21.30 -1.99 -5.61
C GLY A 64 20.92 -3.43 -5.95
N GLN A 65 19.86 -3.96 -5.34
CA GLN A 65 19.33 -5.28 -5.67
C GLN A 65 18.07 -5.18 -6.52
N PRO A 66 17.78 -6.16 -7.41
CA PRO A 66 16.56 -6.16 -8.24
C PRO A 66 15.27 -6.14 -7.42
N GLY A 67 15.29 -6.68 -6.19
CA GLY A 67 14.13 -6.67 -5.30
C GLY A 67 13.61 -5.29 -4.92
N VAL A 68 14.46 -4.24 -5.04
CA VAL A 68 14.09 -2.84 -4.78
C VAL A 68 13.20 -2.29 -5.88
N ASP A 69 13.34 -2.76 -7.12
CA ASP A 69 12.62 -2.22 -8.26
C ASP A 69 11.12 -2.52 -8.17
N PHE A 70 10.30 -1.63 -8.72
CA PHE A 70 8.87 -1.87 -8.82
C PHE A 70 8.57 -3.09 -9.69
N GLN A 71 7.49 -3.79 -9.39
CA GLN A 71 6.95 -4.81 -10.27
C GLN A 71 6.59 -4.17 -11.62
N PHE A 72 7.00 -4.80 -12.72
CA PHE A 72 6.92 -4.22 -14.06
C PHE A 72 5.52 -3.68 -14.42
N ALA A 73 4.48 -4.47 -14.14
CA ALA A 73 3.09 -4.09 -14.45
C ALA A 73 2.57 -2.91 -13.61
N LEU A 74 3.19 -2.65 -12.45
CA LEU A 74 2.78 -1.63 -11.48
C LEU A 74 3.80 -0.48 -11.39
N ALA A 75 4.77 -0.43 -12.29
CA ALA A 75 5.81 0.60 -12.28
C ALA A 75 5.24 2.01 -12.54
N PRO A 76 5.82 3.04 -11.89
CA PRO A 76 5.39 4.42 -12.07
C PRO A 76 5.65 4.93 -13.48
N LEU A 77 4.75 5.78 -13.96
CA LEU A 77 5.00 6.61 -15.14
C LEU A 77 5.85 7.85 -14.75
N PRO A 78 6.56 8.49 -15.71
CA PRO A 78 7.48 9.59 -15.40
C PRO A 78 6.86 10.79 -14.65
N HIS A 79 5.55 10.97 -14.75
CA HIS A 79 4.83 12.06 -14.09
C HIS A 79 4.15 11.65 -12.77
N GLU A 80 4.19 10.38 -12.42
CA GLU A 80 3.62 9.86 -11.17
C GLU A 80 4.61 10.07 -10.02
N HIS A 81 4.08 10.26 -8.82
CA HIS A 81 4.92 10.56 -7.67
C HIS A 81 5.51 9.28 -7.07
N VAL A 82 6.80 9.31 -6.79
CA VAL A 82 7.51 8.21 -6.13
C VAL A 82 8.00 8.67 -4.77
N VAL A 83 7.74 7.84 -3.75
CA VAL A 83 8.18 8.05 -2.37
C VAL A 83 9.06 6.87 -1.94
N ASP A 84 10.30 7.16 -1.57
CA ASP A 84 11.19 6.19 -0.94
C ASP A 84 11.11 6.32 0.58
N LYS A 85 10.87 5.20 1.26
CA LYS A 85 10.82 5.13 2.73
C LYS A 85 11.75 4.03 3.26
N SER A 86 12.18 4.16 4.50
CA SER A 86 13.00 3.14 5.16
C SER A 86 12.39 2.61 6.46
N VAL A 87 11.15 2.95 6.72
CA VAL A 87 10.31 2.47 7.83
C VAL A 87 8.94 2.04 7.27
N PRO A 88 8.11 1.31 8.02
CA PRO A 88 6.81 0.86 7.50
C PRO A 88 5.90 1.98 7.00
N ASP A 89 5.79 3.07 7.73
CA ASP A 89 4.91 4.19 7.45
C ASP A 89 5.43 5.08 6.31
N ALA A 90 4.61 5.31 5.30
CA ALA A 90 4.97 6.12 4.13
C ALA A 90 5.01 7.63 4.41
N PHE A 91 4.47 8.11 5.52
CA PHE A 91 4.52 9.52 5.91
C PHE A 91 5.75 9.87 6.73
N VAL A 92 6.38 8.89 7.38
CA VAL A 92 7.49 9.12 8.30
C VAL A 92 8.80 9.37 7.55
N ASN A 93 9.41 10.53 7.79
CA ASN A 93 10.64 10.98 7.14
C ASN A 93 10.57 11.03 5.61
N THR A 94 9.38 11.30 5.06
CA THR A 94 9.14 11.51 3.64
C THR A 94 8.43 12.84 3.41
N GLY A 95 8.31 13.28 2.19
CA GLY A 95 7.53 14.46 1.83
C GLY A 95 6.06 14.19 1.51
N LEU A 96 5.54 12.96 1.75
CA LEU A 96 4.23 12.52 1.26
C LEU A 96 3.08 13.41 1.74
N GLY A 97 2.99 13.69 3.03
CA GLY A 97 1.92 14.52 3.59
C GLY A 97 1.91 15.93 3.00
N GLN A 98 3.08 16.56 2.91
CA GLN A 98 3.22 17.88 2.28
C GLN A 98 2.83 17.84 0.79
N TRP A 99 3.25 16.81 0.05
CA TRP A 99 2.95 16.64 -1.36
C TRP A 99 1.45 16.52 -1.61
N LEU A 100 0.73 15.76 -0.76
CA LEU A 100 -0.73 15.62 -0.81
C LEU A 100 -1.44 16.95 -0.53
N HIS A 101 -1.08 17.64 0.54
CA HIS A 101 -1.69 18.92 0.91
C HIS A 101 -1.47 20.01 -0.14
N GLN A 102 -0.28 20.12 -0.72
CA GLN A 102 0.02 21.10 -1.78
C GLN A 102 -0.81 20.91 -3.06
N ARG A 103 -1.47 19.75 -3.20
CA ARG A 103 -2.29 19.40 -4.37
C ARG A 103 -3.79 19.33 -4.06
N ASP A 104 -4.19 19.81 -2.87
CA ASP A 104 -5.57 19.78 -2.39
C ASP A 104 -6.15 18.35 -2.41
N ILE A 105 -5.32 17.34 -2.12
CA ILE A 105 -5.72 15.96 -2.00
C ILE A 105 -6.17 15.73 -0.55
N GLY A 106 -7.46 15.48 -0.36
CA GLY A 106 -8.04 15.24 0.96
C GLY A 106 -8.45 13.79 1.18
N SER A 107 -8.37 12.94 0.13
CA SER A 107 -8.73 11.54 0.21
C SER A 107 -7.61 10.66 -0.35
N VAL A 108 -7.43 9.46 0.23
CA VAL A 108 -6.47 8.48 -0.26
C VAL A 108 -7.07 7.08 -0.30
N VAL A 109 -6.79 6.35 -1.38
CA VAL A 109 -7.05 4.91 -1.51
C VAL A 109 -5.72 4.20 -1.38
N VAL A 110 -5.58 3.29 -0.41
CA VAL A 110 -4.34 2.58 -0.12
C VAL A 110 -4.45 1.13 -0.55
N VAL A 111 -3.46 0.68 -1.31
CA VAL A 111 -3.31 -0.68 -1.83
C VAL A 111 -1.88 -1.17 -1.65
N GLY A 112 -1.63 -2.46 -1.79
CA GLY A 112 -0.27 -3.02 -1.78
C GLY A 112 0.03 -3.95 -0.60
N VAL A 113 1.27 -3.95 -0.09
CA VAL A 113 1.77 -4.96 0.85
C VAL A 113 2.66 -4.36 1.94
N SER A 114 2.72 -4.99 3.12
CA SER A 114 1.78 -6.01 3.61
C SER A 114 0.71 -5.35 4.45
N THR A 115 -0.49 -5.90 4.40
CA THR A 115 -1.69 -5.34 5.06
C THR A 115 -1.42 -5.00 6.52
N ASN A 116 -0.79 -5.92 7.26
CA ASN A 116 -0.51 -5.82 8.70
C ASN A 116 0.78 -5.04 9.06
N ASN A 117 1.44 -4.42 8.10
CA ASN A 117 2.69 -3.69 8.35
C ASN A 117 2.67 -2.34 7.61
N SER A 118 3.28 -2.25 6.42
CA SER A 118 3.42 -0.98 5.71
C SER A 118 2.07 -0.35 5.34
N VAL A 119 1.08 -1.14 4.94
CA VAL A 119 -0.28 -0.65 4.65
C VAL A 119 -0.92 -0.14 5.94
N GLU A 120 -0.98 -0.97 7.00
CA GLU A 120 -1.61 -0.58 8.27
C GLU A 120 -0.96 0.66 8.88
N ALA A 121 0.38 0.72 8.93
CA ALA A 121 1.10 1.88 9.46
C ALA A 121 0.76 3.17 8.68
N THR A 122 0.80 3.11 7.35
CA THR A 122 0.50 4.25 6.49
C THR A 122 -0.96 4.71 6.62
N VAL A 123 -1.90 3.76 6.68
CA VAL A 123 -3.34 4.04 6.82
C VAL A 123 -3.65 4.71 8.16
N ARG A 124 -3.06 4.23 9.25
CA ARG A 124 -3.24 4.85 10.58
C ARG A 124 -2.77 6.30 10.59
N THR A 125 -1.61 6.57 10.01
CA THR A 125 -1.10 7.94 9.92
C THR A 125 -1.94 8.80 8.98
N ALA A 126 -2.38 8.29 7.84
CA ALA A 126 -3.27 9.03 6.94
C ALA A 126 -4.57 9.45 7.67
N GLY A 127 -5.23 8.52 8.38
CA GLY A 127 -6.43 8.81 9.18
C GLY A 127 -6.14 9.85 10.28
N ASN A 128 -5.05 9.68 11.02
CA ASN A 128 -4.65 10.62 12.08
C ASN A 128 -4.32 12.03 11.56
N LEU A 129 -3.85 12.15 10.33
CA LEU A 129 -3.59 13.43 9.65
C LEU A 129 -4.85 14.06 9.05
N GLY A 130 -6.01 13.40 9.17
CA GLY A 130 -7.30 13.90 8.71
C GLY A 130 -7.63 13.62 7.25
N PHE A 131 -6.85 12.76 6.56
CA PHE A 131 -7.24 12.30 5.23
C PHE A 131 -8.45 11.36 5.30
N GLN A 132 -9.38 11.51 4.38
CA GLN A 132 -10.42 10.50 4.17
C GLN A 132 -9.77 9.27 3.53
N THR A 133 -9.59 8.22 4.35
CA THR A 133 -8.75 7.09 3.99
C THR A 133 -9.57 5.86 3.66
N TYR A 134 -9.20 5.19 2.59
CA TYR A 134 -9.82 3.94 2.13
C TYR A 134 -8.75 2.88 1.92
N VAL A 135 -9.11 1.61 2.16
CA VAL A 135 -8.25 0.45 1.91
C VAL A 135 -9.00 -0.53 1.02
N ALA A 136 -8.35 -0.98 -0.04
CA ALA A 136 -8.91 -2.02 -0.90
C ALA A 136 -8.60 -3.42 -0.31
N SER A 137 -9.64 -4.11 0.16
CA SER A 137 -9.47 -5.41 0.83
C SER A 137 -8.89 -6.50 -0.07
N ASP A 138 -9.22 -6.49 -1.35
CA ASP A 138 -8.78 -7.44 -2.37
C ASP A 138 -7.54 -6.97 -3.16
N ALA A 139 -7.11 -5.72 -2.95
CA ALA A 139 -5.89 -5.14 -3.51
C ALA A 139 -4.81 -4.90 -2.44
N THR A 140 -4.92 -5.55 -1.30
CA THR A 140 -3.90 -5.66 -0.27
C THR A 140 -3.73 -7.12 0.12
N PHE A 141 -2.54 -7.50 0.61
CA PHE A 141 -2.28 -8.87 1.05
C PHE A 141 -1.28 -8.91 2.21
N ALA A 142 -1.32 -10.02 2.94
CA ALA A 142 -0.41 -10.33 4.04
C ALA A 142 0.23 -11.70 3.84
N PHE A 143 1.20 -12.02 4.68
CA PHE A 143 1.88 -13.30 4.72
C PHE A 143 1.54 -14.04 6.01
N ALA A 144 1.53 -15.39 5.94
CA ALA A 144 1.43 -16.22 7.13
C ALA A 144 2.61 -15.93 8.07
N LYS A 145 2.35 -15.91 9.37
CA LYS A 145 3.38 -15.64 10.40
C LYS A 145 3.01 -16.28 11.73
N LYS A 146 3.95 -16.34 12.64
CA LYS A 146 3.65 -16.66 14.05
C LYS A 146 3.20 -15.38 14.77
N ASP A 147 2.22 -15.52 15.68
CA ASP A 147 1.90 -14.46 16.62
C ASP A 147 2.99 -14.33 17.71
N PHE A 148 2.83 -13.36 18.64
CA PHE A 148 3.83 -13.13 19.69
C PHE A 148 4.00 -14.32 20.65
N ALA A 149 2.98 -15.19 20.78
CA ALA A 149 3.05 -16.40 21.58
C ALA A 149 3.64 -17.62 20.82
N GLY A 150 4.01 -17.41 19.54
CA GLY A 150 4.57 -18.44 18.69
C GLY A 150 3.54 -19.29 17.94
N THR A 151 2.25 -19.01 18.06
CA THR A 151 1.18 -19.73 17.37
C THR A 151 1.14 -19.36 15.90
N PRO A 152 1.17 -20.33 14.97
CA PRO A 152 1.02 -20.04 13.54
C PRO A 152 -0.32 -19.38 13.22
N ARG A 153 -0.29 -18.33 12.41
CA ARG A 153 -1.47 -17.65 11.87
C ARG A 153 -1.42 -17.70 10.35
N SER A 154 -2.55 -18.00 9.75
CA SER A 154 -2.69 -17.98 8.30
C SER A 154 -2.53 -16.55 7.77
N ALA A 155 -2.21 -16.39 6.49
CA ALA A 155 -2.19 -15.09 5.85
C ALA A 155 -3.55 -14.39 5.89
N ASP A 156 -4.65 -15.16 5.81
CA ASP A 156 -6.01 -14.63 5.92
C ASP A 156 -6.30 -14.11 7.33
N ASP A 157 -5.90 -14.83 8.38
CA ASP A 157 -6.07 -14.35 9.77
C ASP A 157 -5.34 -13.04 10.00
N VAL A 158 -4.09 -12.95 9.54
CA VAL A 158 -3.26 -11.75 9.65
C VAL A 158 -3.87 -10.58 8.90
N HIS A 159 -4.29 -10.81 7.67
CA HIS A 159 -4.91 -9.81 6.81
C HIS A 159 -6.23 -9.30 7.37
N ASN A 160 -7.14 -10.20 7.70
CA ASN A 160 -8.48 -9.85 8.19
C ASN A 160 -8.43 -9.11 9.52
N MET A 161 -7.53 -9.49 10.43
CA MET A 161 -7.36 -8.79 11.70
C MET A 161 -6.81 -7.38 11.49
N SER A 162 -5.85 -7.21 10.58
CA SER A 162 -5.32 -5.88 10.21
C SER A 162 -6.42 -4.99 9.63
N LEU A 163 -7.23 -5.50 8.70
CA LEU A 163 -8.36 -4.75 8.15
C LEU A 163 -9.41 -4.39 9.21
N ALA A 164 -9.67 -5.30 10.16
CA ALA A 164 -10.57 -5.04 11.28
C ALA A 164 -10.06 -3.93 12.21
N ASN A 165 -8.74 -3.85 12.42
CA ASN A 165 -8.12 -2.77 13.20
C ASN A 165 -8.24 -1.39 12.52
N LEU A 166 -8.40 -1.37 11.21
CA LEU A 166 -8.45 -0.13 10.42
C LEU A 166 -9.87 0.33 10.17
N HIS A 167 -10.79 -0.61 9.93
CA HIS A 167 -12.15 -0.30 9.49
C HIS A 167 -12.96 0.40 10.58
N GLY A 168 -13.52 1.56 10.24
CA GLY A 168 -14.36 2.36 11.14
C GLY A 168 -13.60 3.32 12.05
N GLU A 169 -12.30 3.11 12.28
CA GLU A 169 -11.47 4.00 13.10
C GLU A 169 -10.57 4.89 12.23
N TYR A 170 -9.75 4.29 11.38
CA TYR A 170 -8.74 5.00 10.57
C TYR A 170 -9.12 5.08 9.10
N ALA A 171 -9.91 4.13 8.62
CA ALA A 171 -10.24 4.01 7.20
C ALA A 171 -11.59 3.33 6.99
N THR A 172 -12.12 3.45 5.78
CA THR A 172 -13.19 2.60 5.26
C THR A 172 -12.58 1.51 4.39
N VAL A 173 -12.79 0.25 4.76
CA VAL A 173 -12.34 -0.91 3.98
C VAL A 173 -13.42 -1.30 2.99
N LEU A 174 -13.09 -1.37 1.70
CA LEU A 174 -13.99 -1.70 0.59
C LEU A 174 -13.26 -2.58 -0.44
N PRO A 175 -13.98 -3.35 -1.27
CA PRO A 175 -13.35 -4.01 -2.42
C PRO A 175 -12.94 -2.98 -3.48
N ALA A 176 -11.91 -3.31 -4.27
CA ALA A 176 -11.34 -2.46 -5.32
C ALA A 176 -12.40 -1.92 -6.29
N GLN A 177 -13.36 -2.76 -6.69
CA GLN A 177 -14.45 -2.37 -7.59
C GLN A 177 -15.31 -1.22 -7.05
N ALA A 178 -15.56 -1.20 -5.73
CA ALA A 178 -16.31 -0.11 -5.10
C ALA A 178 -15.51 1.21 -5.10
N LEU A 179 -14.19 1.10 -4.94
CA LEU A 179 -13.27 2.25 -4.88
C LEU A 179 -13.03 2.91 -6.25
N MET A 180 -13.22 2.20 -7.36
CA MET A 180 -13.12 2.78 -8.71
C MET A 180 -14.09 3.96 -8.95
N ARG A 181 -15.13 4.09 -8.14
CA ARG A 181 -16.08 5.20 -8.24
C ARG A 181 -15.59 6.51 -7.62
N MET A 182 -14.40 6.49 -7.00
CA MET A 182 -13.87 7.60 -6.19
C MET A 182 -12.81 8.44 -6.90
N ALA A 183 -12.35 8.03 -8.09
CA ALA A 183 -11.34 8.76 -8.89
C ALA A 183 -11.98 9.82 -9.81
#